data_f1102900d545504090ca05655defee34
#
_entry.id   f1102900d545504090ca05655defee34
#
_cell.length_a   1.000
_cell.length_b   1.000
_cell.length_c   1.000
_cell.angle_alpha   90.00
_cell.angle_beta   90.00
_cell.angle_gamma   90.00
#
_symmetry.space_group_name_H-M   'P 1'
#
loop_
_entity.id
_entity.type
_entity.pdbx_description
1 polymer ?
#
loop_
_entity_poly.entity_id
_entity_poly.type
_entity_poly.pdbx_seq_one_letter_code
_entity_poly.pdbx_strand_id
1 'polypeptide(L)'
;ALFGRPFIQEAHRLGWNVYLMTEEKYLKEAWEREYLKDVFAVPDLYDEKVVRNVVTYLSRQIKFDKIIGLGEFDIEVAAALREHTRIAGMGETTARYFRDKLAMRMKAKEEGILVPGFVRILNHAEVKEFMDKTPAPLVFKPRMGASSAKVRKIFHPDELWTEVEKLGDKQSSYLLEEYIPGDVYHVDSVVWNYKPAYASVSKYGMPMLDLNTTGGIFTTRQIKLGSPDEKALQKINAEVIKAFGLKQGTTHIEYIKSKEDGKFYFLEAGARVGGARIPDVIWHATGLCQWHEWARLELRDDDKYKAPKTKPMYGGGIFTLARQDFPDMSSYNDPEVCWVQNKKNYAGLIMRSEDPNRIEELLTNYYPRFAQDFMAHVPMP
;
A
#
# COMPACT_ATOMS: atom_id res chain seq x y z
N ALA A 1 -13.36 -3.68 4.83
CA ALA A 1 -13.25 -3.55 3.38
C ALA A 1 -13.10 -4.93 2.74
N LEU A 2 -13.72 -5.14 1.60
CA LEU A 2 -13.72 -6.43 0.88
C LEU A 2 -12.44 -6.57 0.03
N PHE A 3 -11.28 -6.62 0.69
CA PHE A 3 -10.00 -6.88 0.03
C PHE A 3 -9.80 -8.37 -0.22
N GLY A 4 -8.95 -8.70 -1.19
CA GLY A 4 -8.44 -10.05 -1.37
C GLY A 4 -9.43 -11.07 -1.94
N ARG A 5 -10.60 -10.67 -2.44
CA ARG A 5 -11.53 -11.62 -3.11
C ARG A 5 -10.83 -12.45 -4.18
N PRO A 6 -10.04 -11.88 -5.11
CA PRO A 6 -9.35 -12.69 -6.11
C PRO A 6 -8.32 -13.64 -5.48
N PHE A 7 -7.72 -13.30 -4.32
CA PHE A 7 -6.87 -14.22 -3.57
C PHE A 7 -7.66 -15.44 -3.09
N ILE A 8 -8.84 -15.23 -2.50
CA ILE A 8 -9.72 -16.29 -2.01
C ILE A 8 -10.13 -17.21 -3.15
N GLN A 9 -10.56 -16.64 -4.28
CA GLN A 9 -10.94 -17.38 -5.49
C GLN A 9 -9.80 -18.26 -6.01
N GLU A 10 -8.59 -17.70 -6.10
CA GLU A 10 -7.42 -18.43 -6.58
C GLU A 10 -6.99 -19.52 -5.59
N ALA A 11 -7.05 -19.25 -4.28
CA ALA A 11 -6.77 -20.25 -3.24
C ALA A 11 -7.71 -21.45 -3.35
N HIS A 12 -9.02 -21.19 -3.52
CA HIS A 12 -10.01 -22.23 -3.76
C HIS A 12 -9.74 -23.00 -5.06
N ARG A 13 -9.41 -22.30 -6.16
CA ARG A 13 -9.07 -22.92 -7.45
C ARG A 13 -7.84 -23.85 -7.35
N LEU A 14 -6.91 -23.52 -6.45
CA LEU A 14 -5.73 -24.35 -6.15
C LEU A 14 -6.06 -25.54 -5.24
N GLY A 15 -7.31 -25.72 -4.82
CA GLY A 15 -7.76 -26.85 -4.00
C GLY A 15 -7.62 -26.67 -2.50
N TRP A 16 -7.35 -25.44 -2.03
CA TRP A 16 -7.22 -25.14 -0.60
C TRP A 16 -8.58 -24.95 0.08
N ASN A 17 -8.64 -25.41 1.33
CA ASN A 17 -9.78 -25.10 2.21
C ASN A 17 -9.53 -23.73 2.82
N VAL A 18 -10.27 -22.72 2.38
CA VAL A 18 -10.11 -21.33 2.81
C VAL A 18 -11.07 -21.02 3.95
N TYR A 19 -10.54 -20.53 5.05
CA TYR A 19 -11.27 -19.99 6.19
C TYR A 19 -11.00 -18.48 6.27
N LEU A 20 -12.05 -17.69 6.41
CA LEU A 20 -11.94 -16.25 6.55
C LEU A 20 -12.17 -15.85 8.00
N MET A 21 -11.24 -15.04 8.56
CA MET A 21 -11.49 -14.32 9.81
C MET A 21 -11.71 -12.84 9.50
N THR A 22 -12.77 -12.26 10.07
CA THR A 22 -13.13 -10.84 9.86
C THR A 22 -13.67 -10.24 11.15
N GLU A 23 -13.85 -8.92 11.16
CA GLU A 23 -14.54 -8.26 12.28
C GLU A 23 -16.06 -8.44 12.15
N GLU A 24 -16.75 -8.51 13.30
CA GLU A 24 -18.21 -8.74 13.39
C GLU A 24 -19.00 -7.75 12.51
N LYS A 25 -18.59 -6.49 12.45
CA LYS A 25 -19.23 -5.45 11.60
C LYS A 25 -19.21 -5.75 10.11
N TYR A 26 -18.29 -6.63 9.65
CA TYR A 26 -18.16 -7.04 8.26
C TYR A 26 -18.68 -8.44 7.97
N LEU A 27 -19.23 -9.13 8.96
CA LEU A 27 -19.69 -10.51 8.80
C LEU A 27 -20.80 -10.65 7.73
N LYS A 28 -21.66 -9.62 7.60
CA LYS A 28 -22.78 -9.59 6.65
C LYS A 28 -22.42 -9.06 5.27
N GLU A 29 -21.17 -8.65 5.07
CA GLU A 29 -20.70 -8.19 3.77
C GLU A 29 -20.75 -9.33 2.72
N ALA A 30 -20.77 -8.94 1.45
CA ALA A 30 -20.81 -9.87 0.32
C ALA A 30 -19.45 -10.57 0.12
N TRP A 31 -19.06 -11.39 1.09
CA TRP A 31 -17.92 -12.27 0.96
C TRP A 31 -18.20 -13.38 -0.06
N GLU A 32 -17.16 -13.85 -0.74
CA GLU A 32 -17.17 -14.96 -1.72
C GLU A 32 -17.40 -16.31 -1.01
N ARG A 33 -18.59 -16.48 -0.42
CA ARG A 33 -18.88 -17.60 0.49
C ARG A 33 -18.81 -18.95 -0.17
N GLU A 34 -19.05 -19.03 -1.47
CA GLU A 34 -18.92 -20.24 -2.27
C GLU A 34 -17.49 -20.77 -2.35
N TYR A 35 -16.49 -19.91 -2.11
CA TYR A 35 -15.08 -20.29 -2.07
C TYR A 35 -14.53 -20.49 -0.65
N LEU A 36 -15.35 -20.29 0.37
CA LEU A 36 -14.96 -20.39 1.78
C LEU A 36 -15.54 -21.64 2.43
N LYS A 37 -14.73 -22.30 3.26
CA LYS A 37 -15.23 -23.38 4.13
C LYS A 37 -16.03 -22.82 5.29
N ASP A 38 -15.56 -21.72 5.87
CA ASP A 38 -16.26 -21.03 6.94
C ASP A 38 -15.76 -19.60 7.10
N VAL A 39 -16.53 -18.76 7.84
CA VAL A 39 -16.20 -17.38 8.17
C VAL A 39 -16.34 -17.17 9.66
N PHE A 40 -15.23 -16.82 10.31
CA PHE A 40 -15.17 -16.54 11.74
C PHE A 40 -15.13 -15.02 11.97
N ALA A 41 -15.88 -14.55 12.95
CA ALA A 41 -15.92 -13.15 13.31
C ALA A 41 -15.32 -12.92 14.69
N VAL A 42 -14.59 -11.82 14.82
CA VAL A 42 -14.03 -11.31 16.07
C VAL A 42 -14.45 -9.85 16.26
N PRO A 43 -14.53 -9.34 17.49
CA PRO A 43 -14.86 -7.94 17.72
C PRO A 43 -13.83 -6.98 17.09
N ASP A 44 -12.54 -7.30 17.22
CA ASP A 44 -11.42 -6.52 16.69
C ASP A 44 -10.31 -7.47 16.19
N LEU A 45 -9.96 -7.34 14.91
CA LEU A 45 -8.87 -8.11 14.29
C LEU A 45 -7.48 -7.65 14.77
N TYR A 46 -7.37 -6.48 15.38
CA TYR A 46 -6.10 -5.92 15.84
C TYR A 46 -5.84 -6.21 17.33
N ASP A 47 -6.81 -6.76 18.04
CA ASP A 47 -6.59 -7.36 19.35
C ASP A 47 -5.94 -8.75 19.18
N GLU A 48 -4.60 -8.76 19.16
CA GLU A 48 -3.80 -9.98 18.99
C GLU A 48 -4.21 -11.08 19.99
N LYS A 49 -4.51 -10.71 21.23
CA LYS A 49 -4.89 -11.67 22.29
C LYS A 49 -6.21 -12.38 21.94
N VAL A 50 -7.20 -11.62 21.49
CA VAL A 50 -8.50 -12.17 21.09
C VAL A 50 -8.31 -13.07 19.86
N VAL A 51 -7.64 -12.60 18.82
CA VAL A 51 -7.42 -13.37 17.58
C VAL A 51 -6.64 -14.65 17.87
N ARG A 52 -5.58 -14.59 18.69
CA ARG A 52 -4.80 -15.75 19.10
C ARG A 52 -5.64 -16.79 19.84
N ASN A 53 -6.50 -16.37 20.77
CA ASN A 53 -7.39 -17.27 21.49
C ASN A 53 -8.38 -17.96 20.56
N VAL A 54 -8.96 -17.23 19.61
CA VAL A 54 -9.87 -17.79 18.60
C VAL A 54 -9.17 -18.79 17.70
N VAL A 55 -7.99 -18.45 17.16
CA VAL A 55 -7.20 -19.39 16.34
C VAL A 55 -6.84 -20.63 17.15
N THR A 56 -6.42 -20.49 18.41
CA THR A 56 -6.12 -21.62 19.30
C THR A 56 -7.33 -22.51 19.52
N TYR A 57 -8.52 -21.93 19.73
CA TYR A 57 -9.76 -22.68 19.88
C TYR A 57 -10.10 -23.48 18.62
N LEU A 58 -10.05 -22.82 17.45
CA LEU A 58 -10.33 -23.45 16.16
C LEU A 58 -9.32 -24.55 15.82
N SER A 59 -8.07 -24.39 16.23
CA SER A 59 -6.99 -25.38 16.01
C SER A 59 -7.22 -26.72 16.72
N ARG A 60 -8.22 -26.81 17.63
CA ARG A 60 -8.63 -28.10 18.22
C ARG A 60 -9.26 -29.05 17.20
N GLN A 61 -9.82 -28.50 16.12
CA GLN A 61 -10.56 -29.26 15.08
C GLN A 61 -10.02 -28.99 13.68
N ILE A 62 -9.34 -27.86 13.45
CA ILE A 62 -8.83 -27.44 12.15
C ILE A 62 -7.30 -27.37 12.22
N LYS A 63 -6.63 -28.13 11.35
CA LYS A 63 -5.21 -27.96 11.14
C LYS A 63 -5.01 -26.85 10.12
N PHE A 64 -4.47 -25.71 10.58
CA PHE A 64 -4.09 -24.60 9.70
C PHE A 64 -2.68 -24.80 9.17
N ASP A 65 -2.53 -24.83 7.85
CA ASP A 65 -1.23 -24.94 7.17
C ASP A 65 -0.65 -23.55 6.83
N LYS A 66 -1.50 -22.54 6.67
CA LYS A 66 -1.12 -21.16 6.34
C LYS A 66 -1.98 -20.15 7.11
N ILE A 67 -1.37 -19.03 7.48
CA ILE A 67 -2.04 -17.86 8.04
C ILE A 67 -1.58 -16.64 7.23
N ILE A 68 -2.51 -15.91 6.60
CA ILE A 68 -2.20 -14.84 5.67
C ILE A 68 -3.00 -13.59 6.03
N GLY A 69 -2.30 -12.48 6.28
CA GLY A 69 -2.89 -11.15 6.46
C GLY A 69 -2.94 -10.45 5.11
N LEU A 70 -4.14 -10.17 4.61
CA LEU A 70 -4.34 -9.57 3.28
C LEU A 70 -4.35 -8.05 3.28
N GLY A 71 -4.64 -7.44 4.41
CA GLY A 71 -4.73 -5.98 4.56
C GLY A 71 -3.48 -5.38 5.22
N GLU A 72 -3.37 -4.07 5.11
CA GLU A 72 -2.28 -3.29 5.70
C GLU A 72 -2.08 -3.57 7.20
N PHE A 73 -3.18 -3.60 7.94
CA PHE A 73 -3.18 -3.75 9.40
C PHE A 73 -3.15 -5.20 9.86
N ASP A 74 -3.41 -6.16 8.97
CA ASP A 74 -3.47 -7.59 9.30
C ASP A 74 -2.08 -8.24 9.39
N ILE A 75 -1.06 -7.58 8.81
CA ILE A 75 0.29 -8.14 8.63
C ILE A 75 0.94 -8.52 9.96
N GLU A 76 0.85 -7.64 10.97
CA GLU A 76 1.49 -7.85 12.28
C GLU A 76 0.80 -8.98 13.06
N VAL A 77 -0.53 -8.95 13.12
CA VAL A 77 -1.30 -10.00 13.81
C VAL A 77 -1.10 -11.36 13.14
N ALA A 78 -1.09 -11.40 11.80
CA ALA A 78 -0.79 -12.64 11.08
C ALA A 78 0.63 -13.15 11.33
N ALA A 79 1.62 -12.25 11.47
CA ALA A 79 3.00 -12.62 11.80
C ALA A 79 3.09 -13.19 13.23
N ALA A 80 2.50 -12.53 14.23
CA ALA A 80 2.43 -12.99 15.61
C ALA A 80 1.74 -14.37 15.72
N LEU A 81 0.65 -14.57 15.00
CA LEU A 81 -0.04 -15.86 14.95
C LEU A 81 0.84 -16.97 14.35
N ARG A 82 1.55 -16.68 13.24
CA ARG A 82 2.48 -17.65 12.62
C ARG A 82 3.59 -18.05 13.59
N GLU A 83 4.18 -17.11 14.28
CA GLU A 83 5.22 -17.41 15.29
C GLU A 83 4.66 -18.19 16.47
N HIS A 84 3.49 -17.81 16.98
CA HIS A 84 2.83 -18.51 18.08
C HIS A 84 2.45 -19.96 17.72
N THR A 85 1.91 -20.17 16.53
CA THR A 85 1.44 -21.51 16.07
C THR A 85 2.53 -22.33 15.36
N ARG A 86 3.73 -21.75 15.15
CA ARG A 86 4.84 -22.35 14.38
C ARG A 86 4.49 -22.65 12.92
N ILE A 87 3.55 -21.92 12.37
CA ILE A 87 3.23 -21.97 10.93
C ILE A 87 4.26 -21.13 10.17
N ALA A 88 4.81 -21.69 9.10
CA ALA A 88 5.84 -21.02 8.30
C ALA A 88 5.30 -19.75 7.60
N GLY A 89 6.13 -18.71 7.53
CA GLY A 89 5.84 -17.46 6.83
C GLY A 89 6.63 -16.29 7.42
N MET A 90 6.26 -15.07 7.02
CA MET A 90 6.87 -13.85 7.55
C MET A 90 6.59 -13.70 9.03
N GLY A 91 7.65 -13.62 9.85
CA GLY A 91 7.57 -13.41 11.29
C GLY A 91 7.48 -11.93 11.68
N GLU A 92 7.34 -11.66 13.00
CA GLU A 92 7.07 -10.32 13.54
C GLU A 92 8.18 -9.31 13.22
N THR A 93 9.45 -9.70 13.30
CA THR A 93 10.57 -8.79 13.00
C THR A 93 10.51 -8.29 11.56
N THR A 94 10.30 -9.20 10.60
CA THR A 94 10.16 -8.84 9.18
C THR A 94 8.89 -8.04 8.94
N ALA A 95 7.75 -8.42 9.53
CA ALA A 95 6.49 -7.71 9.41
C ALA A 95 6.61 -6.25 9.84
N ARG A 96 7.38 -5.96 10.89
CA ARG A 96 7.62 -4.62 11.39
C ARG A 96 8.29 -3.71 10.36
N TYR A 97 9.19 -4.23 9.51
CA TYR A 97 9.79 -3.46 8.42
C TYR A 97 8.80 -3.08 7.31
N PHE A 98 7.60 -3.64 7.33
CA PHE A 98 6.53 -3.30 6.39
C PHE A 98 5.35 -2.57 7.06
N ARG A 99 5.52 -2.13 8.31
CA ARG A 99 4.48 -1.45 9.09
C ARG A 99 4.99 -0.22 9.84
N ASP A 100 6.12 -0.34 10.52
CA ASP A 100 6.68 0.71 11.37
C ASP A 100 7.64 1.60 10.57
N LYS A 101 7.23 2.84 10.28
CA LYS A 101 8.02 3.80 9.49
C LYS A 101 9.41 4.08 10.10
N LEU A 102 9.53 4.08 11.43
CA LEU A 102 10.84 4.25 12.06
C LEU A 102 11.74 3.02 11.82
N ALA A 103 11.19 1.82 11.96
CA ALA A 103 11.93 0.58 11.65
C ALA A 103 12.34 0.53 10.17
N MET A 104 11.44 0.94 9.25
CA MET A 104 11.73 1.08 7.82
C MET A 104 12.91 2.03 7.59
N ARG A 105 12.90 3.23 8.22
CA ARG A 105 13.97 4.23 8.04
C ARG A 105 15.31 3.73 8.55
N MET A 106 15.31 3.16 9.75
CA MET A 106 16.54 2.63 10.35
C MET A 106 17.13 1.53 9.48
N LYS A 107 16.31 0.53 9.08
CA LYS A 107 16.78 -0.60 8.29
C LYS A 107 17.24 -0.17 6.90
N ALA A 108 16.50 0.70 6.22
CA ALA A 108 16.91 1.23 4.91
C ALA A 108 18.23 1.99 4.98
N LYS A 109 18.41 2.86 6.01
CA LYS A 109 19.66 3.61 6.23
C LYS A 109 20.85 2.70 6.51
N GLU A 110 20.67 1.64 7.34
CA GLU A 110 21.70 0.63 7.61
C GLU A 110 22.19 -0.07 6.34
N GLU A 111 21.30 -0.30 5.39
CA GLU A 111 21.59 -0.95 4.09
C GLU A 111 22.02 0.05 3.00
N GLY A 112 22.23 1.32 3.34
CA GLY A 112 22.68 2.36 2.40
C GLY A 112 21.63 2.86 1.42
N ILE A 113 20.35 2.54 1.65
CA ILE A 113 19.23 3.03 0.85
C ILE A 113 18.91 4.47 1.30
N LEU A 114 18.77 5.37 0.34
CA LEU A 114 18.46 6.77 0.64
C LEU A 114 17.07 6.90 1.26
N VAL A 115 16.99 7.61 2.38
CA VAL A 115 15.77 7.97 3.10
C VAL A 115 15.81 9.45 3.45
N PRO A 116 14.66 10.12 3.63
CA PRO A 116 14.63 11.46 4.22
C PRO A 116 15.36 11.46 5.56
N GLY A 117 16.01 12.56 5.92
CA GLY A 117 16.53 12.77 7.28
C GLY A 117 15.41 12.54 8.29
N PHE A 118 15.70 11.90 9.44
CA PHE A 118 14.65 11.59 10.42
C PHE A 118 15.18 11.54 11.85
N VAL A 119 14.27 11.79 12.79
CA VAL A 119 14.49 11.62 14.23
C VAL A 119 13.26 11.00 14.90
N ARG A 120 13.51 10.13 15.84
CA ARG A 120 12.47 9.55 16.71
C ARG A 120 12.04 10.58 17.77
N ILE A 121 10.75 10.65 18.09
CA ILE A 121 10.24 11.55 19.13
C ILE A 121 10.39 10.87 20.51
N LEU A 122 11.60 10.87 21.03
CA LEU A 122 11.95 10.31 22.34
C LEU A 122 12.73 11.31 23.18
N ASN A 123 13.96 11.62 22.79
CA ASN A 123 14.80 12.61 23.48
C ASN A 123 14.56 13.98 22.87
N HIS A 124 14.05 14.92 23.66
CA HIS A 124 13.72 16.27 23.18
C HIS A 124 14.95 17.07 22.75
N ALA A 125 16.12 16.80 23.32
CA ALA A 125 17.35 17.44 22.86
C ALA A 125 17.77 16.96 21.46
N GLU A 126 17.65 15.65 21.17
CA GLU A 126 17.90 15.10 19.81
C GLU A 126 16.90 15.69 18.80
N VAL A 127 15.63 15.82 19.18
CA VAL A 127 14.59 16.41 18.34
C VAL A 127 14.90 17.86 18.02
N LYS A 128 15.28 18.64 19.06
CA LYS A 128 15.68 20.03 18.87
C LYS A 128 16.89 20.14 17.96
N GLU A 129 17.93 19.36 18.20
CA GLU A 129 19.14 19.35 17.36
C GLU A 129 18.82 19.02 15.89
N PHE A 130 17.89 18.08 15.66
CA PHE A 130 17.43 17.75 14.30
C PHE A 130 16.73 18.94 13.64
N MET A 131 15.83 19.64 14.36
CA MET A 131 15.14 20.82 13.85
C MET A 131 16.10 21.99 13.57
N ASP A 132 17.09 22.17 14.41
CA ASP A 132 18.08 23.24 14.22
C ASP A 132 18.96 23.02 12.97
N LYS A 133 19.13 21.77 12.52
CA LYS A 133 19.95 21.37 11.37
C LYS A 133 19.17 21.14 10.08
N THR A 134 17.86 20.92 10.16
CA THR A 134 17.03 20.54 9.01
C THR A 134 16.05 21.65 8.66
N PRO A 135 16.10 22.20 7.43
CA PRO A 135 15.19 23.28 7.02
C PRO A 135 13.71 22.86 7.10
N ALA A 136 12.86 23.80 7.51
CA ALA A 136 11.42 23.64 7.42
C ALA A 136 10.93 23.74 5.95
N PRO A 137 9.79 23.12 5.61
CA PRO A 137 8.92 22.38 6.51
C PRO A 137 9.48 20.99 6.84
N LEU A 138 9.12 20.47 8.02
CA LEU A 138 9.35 19.09 8.42
C LEU A 138 8.05 18.27 8.32
N VAL A 139 8.15 16.95 8.36
CA VAL A 139 7.00 16.04 8.32
C VAL A 139 6.88 15.30 9.64
N PHE A 140 5.86 15.62 10.41
CA PHE A 140 5.49 14.92 11.65
C PHE A 140 4.43 13.88 11.36
N LYS A 141 4.70 12.61 11.66
CA LYS A 141 3.80 11.51 11.29
C LYS A 141 3.82 10.34 12.28
N PRO A 142 2.69 9.60 12.39
CA PRO A 142 2.69 8.36 13.17
C PRO A 142 3.59 7.31 12.50
N ARG A 143 4.27 6.51 13.35
CA ARG A 143 5.08 5.37 12.90
C ARG A 143 4.22 4.30 12.25
N MET A 144 3.04 4.04 12.85
CA MET A 144 2.05 3.08 12.37
C MET A 144 0.87 3.84 11.76
N GLY A 145 0.48 3.50 10.56
CA GLY A 145 -0.62 4.17 9.87
C GLY A 145 -0.58 3.93 8.36
N ALA A 146 -1.60 4.36 7.67
CA ALA A 146 -1.73 4.29 6.23
C ALA A 146 -2.40 5.54 5.67
N SER A 147 -2.30 5.74 4.35
CA SER A 147 -3.00 6.81 3.61
C SER A 147 -2.71 8.23 4.14
N SER A 148 -1.50 8.50 4.59
CA SER A 148 -1.08 9.80 5.16
C SER A 148 -1.98 10.32 6.29
N ALA A 149 -2.75 9.45 6.96
CA ALA A 149 -3.59 9.85 8.08
C ALA A 149 -2.74 10.40 9.24
N LYS A 150 -3.15 11.56 9.78
CA LYS A 150 -2.46 12.26 10.87
C LYS A 150 -1.03 12.72 10.54
N VAL A 151 -0.65 12.75 9.27
CA VAL A 151 0.62 13.35 8.83
C VAL A 151 0.46 14.86 8.76
N ARG A 152 1.42 15.60 9.29
CA ARG A 152 1.42 17.07 9.31
C ARG A 152 2.73 17.65 8.82
N LYS A 153 2.66 18.74 8.06
CA LYS A 153 3.82 19.59 7.78
C LYS A 153 4.00 20.54 8.97
N ILE A 154 5.23 20.66 9.44
CA ILE A 154 5.63 21.52 10.57
C ILE A 154 6.50 22.63 10.00
N PHE A 155 6.07 23.87 10.14
CA PHE A 155 6.78 25.05 9.65
C PHE A 155 7.57 25.75 10.75
N HIS A 156 7.10 25.63 12.01
CA HIS A 156 7.75 26.26 13.17
C HIS A 156 7.91 25.26 14.32
N PRO A 157 9.00 25.37 15.11
CA PRO A 157 9.24 24.46 16.23
C PRO A 157 8.08 24.38 17.24
N ASP A 158 7.41 25.49 17.51
CA ASP A 158 6.29 25.55 18.46
C ASP A 158 5.10 24.69 18.02
N GLU A 159 4.88 24.56 16.71
CA GLU A 159 3.84 23.65 16.18
C GLU A 159 4.15 22.21 16.56
N LEU A 160 5.42 21.77 16.43
CA LEU A 160 5.83 20.43 16.82
C LEU A 160 5.64 20.20 18.30
N TRP A 161 6.14 21.13 19.15
CA TRP A 161 6.04 20.94 20.59
C TRP A 161 4.60 20.93 21.10
N THR A 162 3.71 21.72 20.49
CA THR A 162 2.28 21.67 20.76
C THR A 162 1.68 20.28 20.46
N GLU A 163 2.07 19.65 19.35
CA GLU A 163 1.57 18.30 19.03
C GLU A 163 2.20 17.23 19.93
N VAL A 164 3.48 17.35 20.25
CA VAL A 164 4.17 16.42 21.16
C VAL A 164 3.56 16.49 22.57
N GLU A 165 3.25 17.68 23.07
CA GLU A 165 2.60 17.87 24.37
C GLU A 165 1.21 17.21 24.41
N LYS A 166 0.40 17.36 23.35
CA LYS A 166 -0.90 16.68 23.24
C LYS A 166 -0.80 15.15 23.27
N LEU A 167 0.31 14.61 22.76
CA LEU A 167 0.54 13.16 22.72
C LEU A 167 0.98 12.61 24.08
N GLY A 168 1.67 13.41 24.90
CA GLY A 168 2.25 12.97 26.16
C GLY A 168 3.13 11.73 25.95
N ASP A 169 2.97 10.69 26.77
CA ASP A 169 3.76 9.45 26.72
C ASP A 169 3.60 8.67 25.39
N LYS A 170 2.59 9.01 24.56
CA LYS A 170 2.41 8.41 23.23
C LYS A 170 3.31 9.03 22.17
N GLN A 171 4.12 10.04 22.49
CA GLN A 171 5.04 10.71 21.56
C GLN A 171 5.95 9.73 20.81
N SER A 172 6.39 8.65 21.47
CA SER A 172 7.23 7.61 20.88
C SER A 172 6.59 6.86 19.72
N SER A 173 5.26 7.00 19.54
CA SER A 173 4.51 6.46 18.39
C SER A 173 4.62 7.33 17.13
N TYR A 174 5.38 8.43 17.17
CA TYR A 174 5.59 9.35 16.07
C TYR A 174 7.07 9.48 15.72
N LEU A 175 7.34 10.00 14.53
CA LEU A 175 8.65 10.42 14.07
C LEU A 175 8.56 11.76 13.36
N LEU A 176 9.67 12.48 13.32
CA LEU A 176 9.85 13.72 12.57
C LEU A 176 10.81 13.44 11.42
N GLU A 177 10.50 13.91 10.22
CA GLU A 177 11.31 13.73 9.01
C GLU A 177 11.53 15.05 8.28
N GLU A 178 12.60 15.09 7.53
CA GLU A 178 12.83 16.07 6.49
C GLU A 178 11.73 15.99 5.42
N TYR A 179 11.20 17.13 4.99
CA TYR A 179 10.29 17.20 3.85
C TYR A 179 11.09 17.25 2.54
N ILE A 180 10.91 16.25 1.71
CA ILE A 180 11.52 16.21 0.38
C ILE A 180 10.50 16.73 -0.64
N PRO A 181 10.71 17.88 -1.28
CA PRO A 181 9.84 18.33 -2.36
C PRO A 181 10.07 17.45 -3.60
N GLY A 182 9.03 16.81 -4.11
CA GLY A 182 9.23 15.89 -5.23
C GLY A 182 7.96 15.21 -5.72
N ASP A 183 8.17 14.38 -6.73
CA ASP A 183 7.14 13.51 -7.29
C ASP A 183 7.19 12.14 -6.63
N VAL A 184 6.02 11.59 -6.27
CA VAL A 184 5.93 10.28 -5.63
C VAL A 184 5.68 9.20 -6.67
N TYR A 185 6.48 8.16 -6.58
CA TYR A 185 6.40 6.94 -7.37
C TYR A 185 6.10 5.76 -6.48
N HIS A 186 5.52 4.72 -7.05
CA HIS A 186 5.36 3.45 -6.36
C HIS A 186 5.77 2.27 -7.23
N VAL A 187 6.26 1.24 -6.58
CA VAL A 187 6.60 -0.03 -7.23
C VAL A 187 5.80 -1.14 -6.58
N ASP A 188 4.99 -1.80 -7.40
CA ASP A 188 4.12 -2.90 -6.98
C ASP A 188 4.72 -4.21 -7.48
N SER A 189 5.13 -5.08 -6.55
CA SER A 189 5.88 -6.27 -6.90
C SER A 189 5.19 -7.56 -6.50
N VAL A 190 5.49 -8.61 -7.27
CA VAL A 190 5.33 -10.01 -6.89
C VAL A 190 6.72 -10.53 -6.53
N VAL A 191 6.91 -10.94 -5.29
CA VAL A 191 8.22 -11.27 -4.72
C VAL A 191 8.37 -12.79 -4.57
N TRP A 192 9.48 -13.31 -5.08
CA TRP A 192 9.85 -14.71 -4.92
C TRP A 192 11.33 -14.83 -4.57
N ASN A 193 11.63 -15.56 -3.51
CA ASN A 193 12.98 -15.82 -3.02
C ASN A 193 13.82 -14.53 -2.85
N TYR A 194 13.24 -13.56 -2.11
CA TYR A 194 13.82 -12.25 -1.78
C TYR A 194 14.08 -11.34 -3.00
N LYS A 195 13.45 -11.60 -4.14
CA LYS A 195 13.62 -10.82 -5.38
C LYS A 195 12.27 -10.54 -6.03
N PRO A 196 12.10 -9.40 -6.68
CA PRO A 196 10.93 -9.19 -7.52
C PRO A 196 10.97 -10.16 -8.72
N ALA A 197 9.99 -11.05 -8.78
CA ALA A 197 9.73 -11.89 -9.96
C ALA A 197 8.92 -11.12 -11.01
N TYR A 198 8.18 -10.10 -10.57
CA TYR A 198 7.51 -9.09 -11.38
C TYR A 198 7.51 -7.79 -10.59
N ALA A 199 7.64 -6.66 -11.27
CA ALA A 199 7.44 -5.35 -10.68
C ALA A 199 6.88 -4.36 -11.70
N SER A 200 5.93 -3.56 -11.28
CA SER A 200 5.31 -2.48 -12.04
C SER A 200 5.67 -1.15 -11.40
N VAL A 201 6.29 -0.26 -12.14
CA VAL A 201 6.66 1.07 -11.68
C VAL A 201 5.63 2.08 -12.15
N SER A 202 5.09 2.84 -11.21
CA SER A 202 4.06 3.84 -11.46
C SER A 202 4.38 5.17 -10.77
N LYS A 203 3.71 6.22 -11.22
CA LYS A 203 3.81 7.58 -10.66
C LYS A 203 2.42 8.04 -10.24
N TYR A 204 2.31 8.65 -9.06
CA TYR A 204 1.11 9.39 -8.66
C TYR A 204 1.00 10.73 -9.40
N GLY A 205 -0.21 11.16 -9.66
CA GLY A 205 -0.42 12.50 -10.23
C GLY A 205 -0.16 13.62 -9.22
N MET A 206 -0.41 13.33 -7.94
CA MET A 206 -0.15 14.23 -6.81
C MET A 206 0.35 13.41 -5.61
N PRO A 207 1.28 13.92 -4.80
CA PRO A 207 1.67 13.27 -3.56
C PRO A 207 0.47 13.05 -2.63
N MET A 208 0.38 11.88 -2.00
CA MET A 208 -0.75 11.52 -1.13
C MET A 208 -0.93 12.48 0.06
N LEU A 209 0.16 13.07 0.55
CA LEU A 209 0.11 14.08 1.60
C LEU A 209 -0.67 15.33 1.17
N ASP A 210 -0.44 15.80 -0.04
CA ASP A 210 -1.13 16.98 -0.59
C ASP A 210 -2.57 16.64 -0.96
N LEU A 211 -2.82 15.44 -1.51
CA LEU A 211 -4.16 14.94 -1.82
C LEU A 211 -5.06 14.90 -0.58
N ASN A 212 -4.55 14.40 0.54
CA ASN A 212 -5.33 14.28 1.77
C ASN A 212 -5.58 15.62 2.47
N THR A 213 -4.71 16.61 2.28
CA THR A 213 -4.89 17.96 2.87
C THR A 213 -5.84 18.84 2.07
N THR A 214 -5.91 18.67 0.76
CA THR A 214 -6.73 19.52 -0.13
C THR A 214 -8.06 18.86 -0.51
N GLY A 215 -8.23 17.56 -0.23
CA GLY A 215 -9.26 16.75 -0.86
C GLY A 215 -8.96 16.62 -2.36
N GLY A 216 -9.32 15.53 -3.03
CA GLY A 216 -9.00 15.54 -4.43
C GLY A 216 -9.22 14.25 -5.20
N ILE A 217 -8.61 14.24 -6.36
CA ILE A 217 -8.70 13.18 -7.35
C ILE A 217 -7.41 12.39 -7.30
N PHE A 218 -7.52 11.13 -6.91
CA PHE A 218 -6.39 10.20 -6.96
C PHE A 218 -6.13 9.78 -8.41
N THR A 219 -4.89 9.94 -8.86
CA THR A 219 -4.46 9.40 -10.15
C THR A 219 -3.14 8.65 -10.00
N THR A 220 -3.01 7.57 -10.77
CA THR A 220 -1.77 6.81 -10.90
C THR A 220 -1.61 6.36 -12.33
N ARG A 221 -0.37 6.25 -12.80
CA ARG A 221 -0.03 5.71 -14.12
C ARG A 221 1.29 4.97 -14.12
N GLN A 222 1.36 3.90 -14.88
CA GLN A 222 2.63 3.23 -15.16
C GLN A 222 3.54 4.13 -15.99
N ILE A 223 4.83 4.14 -15.66
CA ILE A 223 5.83 4.92 -16.41
C ILE A 223 6.44 4.09 -17.54
N LYS A 224 7.10 4.76 -18.48
CA LYS A 224 7.71 4.13 -19.66
C LYS A 224 8.74 3.08 -19.25
N LEU A 225 8.54 1.85 -19.71
CA LEU A 225 9.47 0.73 -19.51
C LEU A 225 10.83 1.06 -20.13
N GLY A 226 11.90 0.70 -19.45
CA GLY A 226 13.27 0.96 -19.87
C GLY A 226 13.73 2.41 -19.73
N SER A 227 12.88 3.32 -19.21
CA SER A 227 13.29 4.69 -18.89
C SER A 227 14.34 4.72 -17.75
N PRO A 228 15.13 5.79 -17.62
CA PRO A 228 16.10 5.92 -16.53
C PRO A 228 15.45 5.78 -15.14
N ASP A 229 14.28 6.40 -14.95
CA ASP A 229 13.56 6.36 -13.68
C ASP A 229 13.02 4.95 -13.38
N GLU A 230 12.47 4.27 -14.37
CA GLU A 230 12.00 2.90 -14.22
C GLU A 230 13.13 1.95 -13.81
N LYS A 231 14.27 2.01 -14.49
CA LYS A 231 15.45 1.19 -14.16
C LYS A 231 16.01 1.48 -12.76
N ALA A 232 16.08 2.77 -12.39
CA ALA A 232 16.56 3.17 -11.07
C ALA A 232 15.63 2.64 -9.97
N LEU A 233 14.30 2.79 -10.14
CA LEU A 233 13.30 2.32 -9.18
C LEU A 233 13.26 0.79 -9.08
N GLN A 234 13.37 0.06 -10.19
CA GLN A 234 13.49 -1.40 -10.19
C GLN A 234 14.68 -1.88 -9.34
N LYS A 235 15.83 -1.21 -9.50
CA LYS A 235 17.05 -1.53 -8.74
C LYS A 235 16.84 -1.29 -7.24
N ILE A 236 16.42 -0.08 -6.85
CA ILE A 236 16.23 0.29 -5.44
C ILE A 236 15.14 -0.60 -4.80
N ASN A 237 14.08 -0.91 -5.54
CA ASN A 237 13.01 -1.78 -5.07
C ASN A 237 13.52 -3.20 -4.74
N ALA A 238 14.38 -3.76 -5.57
CA ALA A 238 15.00 -5.05 -5.29
C ALA A 238 15.93 -5.00 -4.06
N GLU A 239 16.63 -3.90 -3.85
CA GLU A 239 17.47 -3.66 -2.67
C GLU A 239 16.60 -3.57 -1.40
N VAL A 240 15.50 -2.81 -1.40
CA VAL A 240 14.56 -2.71 -0.27
C VAL A 240 13.96 -4.07 0.08
N ILE A 241 13.45 -4.81 -0.90
CA ILE A 241 12.84 -6.15 -0.68
C ILE A 241 13.85 -7.10 -0.02
N LYS A 242 15.09 -7.11 -0.50
CA LYS A 242 16.16 -7.93 0.06
C LYS A 242 16.54 -7.48 1.48
N ALA A 243 16.73 -6.19 1.69
CA ALA A 243 17.10 -5.59 2.97
C ALA A 243 16.05 -5.85 4.06
N PHE A 244 14.76 -5.76 3.73
CA PHE A 244 13.66 -5.99 4.66
C PHE A 244 13.34 -7.48 4.84
N GLY A 245 13.91 -8.36 4.02
CA GLY A 245 13.87 -9.81 4.21
C GLY A 245 12.52 -10.44 3.81
N LEU A 246 11.77 -9.87 2.87
CA LEU A 246 10.57 -10.51 2.36
C LEU A 246 10.95 -11.66 1.42
N LYS A 247 10.72 -12.90 1.86
CA LYS A 247 11.01 -14.08 1.07
C LYS A 247 10.06 -14.23 -0.10
N GLN A 248 8.76 -14.07 0.14
CA GLN A 248 7.69 -14.23 -0.87
C GLN A 248 6.45 -13.41 -0.49
N GLY A 249 5.64 -13.07 -1.48
CA GLY A 249 4.41 -12.31 -1.32
C GLY A 249 4.29 -11.17 -2.34
N THR A 250 3.59 -10.13 -1.97
CA THR A 250 3.46 -8.91 -2.77
C THR A 250 3.92 -7.70 -1.98
N THR A 251 4.41 -6.68 -2.67
CA THR A 251 4.76 -5.40 -2.06
C THR A 251 4.16 -4.23 -2.81
N HIS A 252 3.87 -3.19 -2.05
CA HIS A 252 3.62 -1.84 -2.54
C HIS A 252 4.62 -0.93 -1.83
N ILE A 253 5.57 -0.36 -2.59
CA ILE A 253 6.67 0.43 -2.03
C ILE A 253 6.68 1.81 -2.68
N GLU A 254 6.71 2.86 -1.85
CA GLU A 254 6.70 4.25 -2.29
C GLU A 254 8.07 4.91 -2.21
N TYR A 255 8.36 5.76 -3.20
CA TYR A 255 9.58 6.53 -3.36
C TYR A 255 9.25 7.96 -3.75
N ILE A 256 10.05 8.92 -3.31
CA ILE A 256 9.98 10.29 -3.80
C ILE A 256 11.22 10.63 -4.62
N LYS A 257 11.01 11.15 -5.83
CA LYS A 257 12.09 11.74 -6.62
C LYS A 257 12.23 13.20 -6.23
N SER A 258 13.32 13.53 -5.56
CA SER A 258 13.61 14.88 -5.13
C SER A 258 13.77 15.84 -6.32
N LYS A 259 13.14 17.01 -6.24
CA LYS A 259 13.33 18.10 -7.21
C LYS A 259 14.67 18.82 -7.05
N GLU A 260 15.33 18.67 -5.90
CA GLU A 260 16.57 19.35 -5.59
C GLU A 260 17.79 18.63 -6.18
N ASP A 261 17.86 17.30 -6.01
CA ASP A 261 19.02 16.50 -6.44
C ASP A 261 18.70 15.40 -7.45
N GLY A 262 17.41 15.23 -7.81
CA GLY A 262 16.95 14.25 -8.78
C GLY A 262 17.02 12.79 -8.31
N LYS A 263 17.40 12.53 -7.06
CA LYS A 263 17.53 11.18 -6.51
C LYS A 263 16.20 10.65 -5.98
N PHE A 264 16.11 9.32 -5.89
CA PHE A 264 14.99 8.65 -5.26
C PHE A 264 15.27 8.37 -3.79
N TYR A 265 14.35 8.78 -2.94
CA TYR A 265 14.32 8.49 -1.51
C TYR A 265 13.21 7.50 -1.20
N PHE A 266 13.51 6.46 -0.44
CA PHE A 266 12.51 5.50 0.01
C PHE A 266 11.58 6.13 1.04
N LEU A 267 10.25 5.97 0.86
CA LEU A 267 9.24 6.55 1.75
C LEU A 267 8.54 5.50 2.63
N GLU A 268 7.99 4.46 2.03
CA GLU A 268 7.17 3.49 2.75
C GLU A 268 7.12 2.16 2.01
N ALA A 269 7.00 1.05 2.75
CA ALA A 269 6.80 -0.28 2.19
C ALA A 269 5.65 -0.99 2.90
N GLY A 270 4.74 -1.59 2.14
CA GLY A 270 3.73 -2.52 2.61
C GLY A 270 3.95 -3.90 2.01
N ALA A 271 3.94 -4.96 2.82
CA ALA A 271 3.98 -6.34 2.35
C ALA A 271 2.56 -6.81 1.98
N ARG A 272 1.97 -6.14 1.02
CA ARG A 272 0.60 -6.34 0.53
C ARG A 272 0.43 -5.81 -0.89
N VAL A 273 -0.71 -6.11 -1.46
CA VAL A 273 -1.14 -5.50 -2.73
C VAL A 273 -1.47 -4.02 -2.53
N GLY A 274 -1.17 -3.18 -3.51
CA GLY A 274 -1.45 -1.73 -3.47
C GLY A 274 -2.93 -1.41 -3.23
N GLY A 275 -3.19 -0.26 -2.61
CA GLY A 275 -4.55 0.26 -2.39
C GLY A 275 -5.12 0.97 -3.62
N ALA A 276 -6.23 1.69 -3.42
CA ALA A 276 -6.77 2.66 -4.39
C ALA A 276 -6.90 2.15 -5.84
N ARG A 277 -7.27 0.89 -6.04
CA ARG A 277 -7.41 0.25 -7.36
C ARG A 277 -6.09 0.09 -8.15
N ILE A 278 -4.94 0.32 -7.55
CA ILE A 278 -3.63 0.11 -8.20
C ILE A 278 -3.50 -1.31 -8.80
N PRO A 279 -3.85 -2.41 -8.07
CA PRO A 279 -3.76 -3.75 -8.66
C PRO A 279 -4.70 -3.96 -9.85
N ASP A 280 -5.86 -3.30 -9.86
CA ASP A 280 -6.78 -3.36 -10.99
C ASP A 280 -6.20 -2.63 -12.21
N VAL A 281 -5.53 -1.48 -12.01
CA VAL A 281 -4.81 -0.76 -13.09
C VAL A 281 -3.74 -1.66 -13.71
N ILE A 282 -2.92 -2.31 -12.88
CA ILE A 282 -1.90 -3.25 -13.35
C ILE A 282 -2.52 -4.43 -14.10
N TRP A 283 -3.58 -5.02 -13.55
CA TRP A 283 -4.25 -6.17 -14.14
C TRP A 283 -4.87 -5.83 -15.51
N HIS A 284 -5.63 -4.73 -15.60
CA HIS A 284 -6.24 -4.32 -16.88
C HIS A 284 -5.21 -4.00 -17.95
N ALA A 285 -4.07 -3.43 -17.59
CA ALA A 285 -3.00 -3.14 -18.52
C ALA A 285 -2.25 -4.41 -18.93
N THR A 286 -1.72 -5.15 -17.96
CA THR A 286 -0.71 -6.20 -18.19
C THR A 286 -1.28 -7.61 -18.24
N GLY A 287 -2.49 -7.82 -17.73
CA GLY A 287 -3.10 -9.14 -17.54
C GLY A 287 -2.63 -9.87 -16.26
N LEU A 288 -1.71 -9.28 -15.47
CA LEU A 288 -1.22 -9.88 -14.24
C LEU A 288 -2.07 -9.43 -13.04
N CYS A 289 -2.74 -10.37 -12.40
CA CYS A 289 -3.48 -10.14 -11.16
C CYS A 289 -2.57 -10.44 -9.94
N GLN A 290 -2.13 -9.41 -9.24
CA GLN A 290 -1.23 -9.56 -8.08
C GLN A 290 -1.84 -10.41 -6.96
N TRP A 291 -3.16 -10.39 -6.78
CA TRP A 291 -3.85 -11.24 -5.80
C TRP A 291 -3.74 -12.73 -6.15
N HIS A 292 -3.90 -13.07 -7.44
CA HIS A 292 -3.74 -14.45 -7.90
C HIS A 292 -2.30 -14.91 -7.74
N GLU A 293 -1.34 -14.06 -8.12
CA GLU A 293 0.07 -14.41 -7.99
C GLU A 293 0.46 -14.57 -6.53
N TRP A 294 -0.06 -13.73 -5.62
CA TRP A 294 0.19 -13.88 -4.19
C TRP A 294 -0.37 -15.20 -3.65
N ALA A 295 -1.60 -15.57 -4.02
CA ALA A 295 -2.15 -16.86 -3.65
C ALA A 295 -1.28 -18.03 -4.15
N ARG A 296 -0.80 -17.97 -5.39
CA ARG A 296 0.10 -18.98 -5.97
C ARG A 296 1.42 -19.10 -5.21
N LEU A 297 2.00 -17.97 -4.81
CA LEU A 297 3.24 -17.95 -4.04
C LEU A 297 3.09 -18.57 -2.65
N GLU A 298 1.99 -18.25 -1.97
CA GLU A 298 1.77 -18.72 -0.60
C GLU A 298 1.33 -20.19 -0.53
N LEU A 299 0.62 -20.67 -1.56
CA LEU A 299 -0.14 -21.91 -1.51
C LEU A 299 0.40 -23.04 -2.41
N ARG A 300 1.45 -22.78 -3.19
CA ARG A 300 2.14 -23.82 -3.95
C ARG A 300 3.33 -24.36 -3.17
N ASP A 301 3.56 -25.67 -3.29
CA ASP A 301 4.66 -26.37 -2.62
C ASP A 301 5.92 -26.49 -3.50
N ASP A 302 5.90 -25.91 -4.72
CA ASP A 302 7.04 -26.00 -5.63
C ASP A 302 8.00 -24.80 -5.50
N ASP A 303 9.29 -25.07 -5.44
CA ASP A 303 10.34 -24.04 -5.38
C ASP A 303 10.62 -23.35 -6.74
N LYS A 304 9.69 -23.43 -7.71
CA LYS A 304 9.92 -23.00 -9.09
C LYS A 304 8.87 -21.99 -9.58
N TYR A 305 8.65 -20.94 -8.80
CA TYR A 305 7.76 -19.89 -9.27
C TYR A 305 8.39 -19.09 -10.41
N LYS A 306 7.57 -18.83 -11.44
CA LYS A 306 7.86 -17.86 -12.50
C LYS A 306 6.62 -16.99 -12.70
N ALA A 307 6.82 -15.68 -12.67
CA ALA A 307 5.74 -14.75 -13.01
C ALA A 307 5.24 -14.99 -14.43
N PRO A 308 3.94 -14.88 -14.67
CA PRO A 308 3.40 -15.00 -16.02
C PRO A 308 3.93 -13.90 -16.94
N LYS A 309 3.98 -14.18 -18.23
CA LYS A 309 4.29 -13.16 -19.24
C LYS A 309 3.20 -12.11 -19.25
N THR A 310 3.58 -10.85 -19.21
CA THR A 310 2.67 -9.70 -19.25
C THR A 310 2.54 -9.11 -20.66
N LYS A 311 1.43 -8.43 -20.90
CA LYS A 311 1.25 -7.63 -22.13
C LYS A 311 2.10 -6.37 -22.05
N PRO A 312 2.70 -5.89 -23.15
CA PRO A 312 3.46 -4.64 -23.18
C PRO A 312 2.51 -3.43 -23.28
N MET A 313 1.69 -3.24 -22.26
CA MET A 313 0.73 -2.14 -22.18
C MET A 313 0.94 -1.36 -20.90
N TYR A 314 0.55 -0.08 -20.94
CA TYR A 314 0.58 0.84 -19.80
C TYR A 314 -0.83 1.08 -19.29
N GLY A 315 -0.99 1.12 -17.99
CA GLY A 315 -2.24 1.46 -17.32
C GLY A 315 -2.21 2.82 -16.66
N GLY A 316 -3.37 3.44 -16.61
CA GLY A 316 -3.63 4.62 -15.81
C GLY A 316 -4.97 4.52 -15.11
N GLY A 317 -5.10 5.15 -13.96
CA GLY A 317 -6.33 5.21 -13.19
C GLY A 317 -6.61 6.60 -12.64
N ILE A 318 -7.88 6.99 -12.64
CA ILE A 318 -8.38 8.22 -12.04
C ILE A 318 -9.59 7.90 -11.18
N PHE A 319 -9.59 8.36 -9.91
CA PHE A 319 -10.60 8.01 -8.92
C PHE A 319 -10.89 9.17 -7.98
N THR A 320 -12.16 9.36 -7.61
CA THR A 320 -12.58 10.36 -6.63
C THR A 320 -13.86 9.92 -5.92
N LEU A 321 -14.14 10.53 -4.77
CA LEU A 321 -15.46 10.51 -4.16
C LEU A 321 -16.40 11.39 -4.99
N ALA A 322 -17.58 10.88 -5.30
CA ALA A 322 -18.56 11.58 -6.11
C ALA A 322 -19.71 12.15 -5.27
N ARG A 323 -20.16 13.33 -5.67
CA ARG A 323 -21.37 13.98 -5.09
C ARG A 323 -22.64 13.19 -5.40
N GLN A 324 -22.66 12.52 -6.56
CA GLN A 324 -23.78 11.71 -7.02
C GLN A 324 -23.76 10.33 -6.39
N ASP A 325 -24.90 9.75 -6.15
CA ASP A 325 -25.02 8.37 -5.67
C ASP A 325 -24.43 7.38 -6.67
N PHE A 326 -24.76 7.51 -7.95
CA PHE A 326 -24.18 6.76 -9.06
C PHE A 326 -23.82 7.72 -10.19
N PRO A 327 -22.54 8.14 -10.29
CA PRO A 327 -22.11 9.11 -11.31
C PRO A 327 -22.29 8.55 -12.72
N ASP A 328 -22.81 9.39 -13.64
CA ASP A 328 -22.82 9.07 -15.06
C ASP A 328 -21.43 9.30 -15.66
N MET A 329 -20.82 8.22 -16.14
CA MET A 329 -19.48 8.21 -16.72
C MET A 329 -19.52 8.09 -18.25
N SER A 330 -20.69 8.18 -18.90
CA SER A 330 -20.88 7.91 -20.34
C SER A 330 -20.10 8.85 -21.25
N SER A 331 -19.82 10.07 -20.80
CA SER A 331 -19.01 11.05 -21.54
C SER A 331 -17.49 10.81 -21.52
N TYR A 332 -17.04 9.81 -20.75
CA TYR A 332 -15.63 9.39 -20.63
C TYR A 332 -15.40 8.11 -21.43
N ASN A 333 -15.48 8.20 -22.75
CA ASN A 333 -15.62 7.08 -23.67
C ASN A 333 -14.46 6.92 -24.66
N ASP A 334 -13.27 7.48 -24.33
CA ASP A 334 -12.08 7.24 -25.16
C ASP A 334 -11.80 5.72 -25.30
N PRO A 335 -11.28 5.26 -26.44
CA PRO A 335 -11.07 3.82 -26.71
C PRO A 335 -10.17 3.10 -25.70
N GLU A 336 -9.32 3.85 -25.04
CA GLU A 336 -8.40 3.34 -24.00
C GLU A 336 -9.10 3.04 -22.67
N VAL A 337 -10.30 3.59 -22.42
CA VAL A 337 -11.07 3.30 -21.20
C VAL A 337 -11.51 1.85 -21.22
N CYS A 338 -11.00 1.05 -20.31
CA CYS A 338 -11.25 -0.39 -20.24
C CYS A 338 -12.04 -0.83 -19.00
N TRP A 339 -12.23 0.07 -18.04
CA TRP A 339 -13.03 -0.21 -16.85
C TRP A 339 -13.59 1.09 -16.25
N VAL A 340 -14.81 1.00 -15.74
CA VAL A 340 -15.56 2.11 -15.12
C VAL A 340 -16.03 1.68 -13.74
N GLN A 341 -15.85 2.55 -12.73
CA GLN A 341 -16.31 2.32 -11.38
C GLN A 341 -17.84 2.38 -11.29
N ASN A 342 -18.45 1.27 -10.89
CA ASN A 342 -19.88 1.25 -10.54
C ASN A 342 -20.04 1.03 -9.04
N LYS A 343 -19.95 2.11 -8.27
CA LYS A 343 -20.09 2.07 -6.81
C LYS A 343 -20.69 3.38 -6.33
N LYS A 344 -21.61 3.28 -5.37
CA LYS A 344 -22.28 4.44 -4.78
C LYS A 344 -21.26 5.46 -4.26
N ASN A 345 -21.44 6.73 -4.64
CA ASN A 345 -20.61 7.89 -4.29
C ASN A 345 -19.13 7.79 -4.72
N TYR A 346 -18.83 7.01 -5.77
CA TYR A 346 -17.49 6.91 -6.33
C TYR A 346 -17.52 7.09 -7.85
N ALA A 347 -16.65 7.95 -8.38
CA ALA A 347 -16.31 8.01 -9.79
C ALA A 347 -14.91 7.48 -10.02
N GLY A 348 -14.71 6.70 -11.07
CA GLY A 348 -13.38 6.17 -11.39
C GLY A 348 -13.32 5.46 -12.72
N LEU A 349 -12.16 5.54 -13.35
CA LEU A 349 -11.83 4.90 -14.63
C LEU A 349 -10.47 4.25 -14.56
N ILE A 350 -10.32 3.17 -15.31
CA ILE A 350 -9.03 2.60 -15.68
C ILE A 350 -8.89 2.66 -17.21
N MET A 351 -7.73 3.09 -17.64
CA MET A 351 -7.35 3.22 -19.03
C MET A 351 -6.11 2.37 -19.31
N ARG A 352 -5.96 1.90 -20.55
CA ARG A 352 -4.77 1.18 -21.00
C ARG A 352 -4.39 1.60 -22.42
N SER A 353 -3.07 1.67 -22.69
CA SER A 353 -2.53 1.99 -24.02
C SER A 353 -1.17 1.33 -24.21
N GLU A 354 -0.76 1.12 -25.44
CA GLU A 354 0.63 0.76 -25.79
C GLU A 354 1.58 1.95 -25.68
N ASP A 355 1.04 3.18 -25.70
CA ASP A 355 1.81 4.42 -25.52
C ASP A 355 1.58 5.01 -24.11
N PRO A 356 2.63 5.10 -23.27
CA PRO A 356 2.52 5.70 -21.94
C PRO A 356 2.18 7.20 -22.00
N ASN A 357 2.53 7.91 -23.08
CA ASN A 357 2.21 9.34 -23.21
C ASN A 357 0.71 9.54 -23.41
N ARG A 358 0.04 8.61 -24.10
CA ARG A 358 -1.42 8.65 -24.26
C ARG A 358 -2.16 8.52 -22.93
N ILE A 359 -1.65 7.69 -22.02
CA ILE A 359 -2.19 7.59 -20.66
C ILE A 359 -2.04 8.92 -19.90
N GLU A 360 -0.88 9.56 -20.02
CA GLU A 360 -0.62 10.86 -19.38
C GLU A 360 -1.53 11.95 -19.96
N GLU A 361 -1.69 12.01 -21.25
CA GLU A 361 -2.61 12.92 -21.95
C GLU A 361 -4.06 12.76 -21.45
N LEU A 362 -4.57 11.53 -21.42
CA LEU A 362 -5.92 11.23 -20.95
C LEU A 362 -6.13 11.64 -19.49
N LEU A 363 -5.20 11.32 -18.61
CA LEU A 363 -5.27 11.73 -17.21
C LEU A 363 -5.25 13.25 -17.05
N THR A 364 -4.42 13.95 -17.84
CA THR A 364 -4.36 15.41 -17.85
C THR A 364 -5.67 16.03 -18.31
N ASN A 365 -6.30 15.48 -19.34
CA ASN A 365 -7.57 15.94 -19.89
C ASN A 365 -8.76 15.61 -18.98
N TYR A 366 -8.73 14.44 -18.34
CA TYR A 366 -9.83 14.00 -17.47
C TYR A 366 -9.80 14.64 -16.07
N TYR A 367 -8.62 15.00 -15.56
CA TYR A 367 -8.49 15.54 -14.21
C TYR A 367 -9.41 16.76 -13.94
N PRO A 368 -9.38 17.86 -14.75
CA PRO A 368 -10.26 19.01 -14.54
C PRO A 368 -11.75 18.67 -14.74
N ARG A 369 -12.08 17.76 -15.65
CA ARG A 369 -13.46 17.30 -15.86
C ARG A 369 -13.96 16.53 -14.66
N PHE A 370 -13.17 15.61 -14.10
CA PHE A 370 -13.50 14.87 -12.86
C PHE A 370 -13.73 15.82 -11.68
N ALA A 371 -12.92 16.87 -11.56
CA ALA A 371 -13.09 17.89 -10.53
C ALA A 371 -14.44 18.60 -10.67
N GLN A 372 -14.81 18.99 -11.89
CA GLN A 372 -16.06 19.66 -12.17
C GLN A 372 -17.26 18.74 -12.02
N ASP A 373 -17.20 17.52 -12.61
CA ASP A 373 -18.37 16.66 -12.76
C ASP A 373 -18.67 15.88 -11.46
N PHE A 374 -17.65 15.45 -10.72
CA PHE A 374 -17.84 14.46 -9.65
C PHE A 374 -17.35 14.89 -8.28
N MET A 375 -16.21 15.58 -8.16
CA MET A 375 -15.51 15.73 -6.90
C MET A 375 -16.41 16.22 -5.76
N ALA A 376 -16.53 15.40 -4.72
CA ALA A 376 -17.18 15.76 -3.48
C ALA A 376 -16.18 16.49 -2.58
N HIS A 377 -16.55 17.68 -2.10
CA HIS A 377 -15.82 18.31 -1.00
C HIS A 377 -16.22 17.62 0.29
N VAL A 378 -15.33 16.80 0.83
CA VAL A 378 -15.52 16.26 2.18
C VAL A 378 -15.06 17.34 3.16
N PRO A 379 -15.92 17.83 4.09
CA PRO A 379 -15.45 18.66 5.17
C PRO A 379 -14.38 17.90 5.94
N MET A 380 -13.21 18.51 6.14
CA MET A 380 -12.20 17.91 7.01
C MET A 380 -12.70 17.93 8.45
N PRO A 381 -12.53 16.83 9.21
CA PRO A 381 -12.93 16.77 10.61
C PRO A 381 -12.12 17.69 11.50
#